data_ff41b2c34df4dcd7646647fc41abec9a
#
_entry.id   ff41b2c34df4dcd7646647fc41abec9a
#
_cell.length_a   1.000
_cell.length_b   1.000
_cell.length_c   1.000
_cell.angle_alpha   90.00
_cell.angle_beta   90.00
_cell.angle_gamma   90.00
#
_symmetry.space_group_name_H-M   'P 1'
#
loop_
_entity.id
_entity.type
_entity.pdbx_description
1 polymer ?
#
loop_
_entity_poly.entity_id
_entity_poly.type
_entity_poly.pdbx_seq_one_letter_code
_entity_poly.pdbx_strand_id
1 'polypeptide(L)'
;MDFFSLLAWLIPVPPLLSFFIIILFTNQDRRLSHLVALGAIGLSLLFSWTVVFRALGTHHFAEHPIAVSVAWLPTGDSVFRMGVAVDPLTVVMLFFVPLACFLIILYSVGYSNYGKPLDQRDLPGSPPHHGVEPMYSRFFAFLSLFAGAMLLLTVADNLLL
;
A
#
# COMPACT_ATOMS: atom_id res chain seq x y z
N MET A 1 3.05 -21.53 -10.19
CA MET A 1 3.17 -20.10 -9.86
C MET A 1 4.63 -19.82 -9.61
N ASP A 2 5.23 -18.99 -10.42
CA ASP A 2 6.63 -18.61 -10.21
C ASP A 2 6.72 -17.69 -8.98
N PHE A 3 7.81 -17.77 -8.26
CA PHE A 3 8.04 -16.97 -7.04
C PHE A 3 7.76 -15.47 -7.25
N PHE A 4 8.05 -14.96 -8.45
CA PHE A 4 7.84 -13.53 -8.78
C PHE A 4 6.38 -13.16 -9.00
N SER A 5 5.59 -14.05 -9.57
CA SER A 5 4.14 -13.82 -9.69
C SER A 5 3.46 -13.83 -8.34
N LEU A 6 3.90 -14.69 -7.43
CA LEU A 6 3.45 -14.67 -6.04
C LEU A 6 3.84 -13.36 -5.34
N LEU A 7 5.06 -12.88 -5.58
CA LEU A 7 5.54 -11.64 -5.00
C LEU A 7 4.74 -10.43 -5.48
N ALA A 8 4.37 -10.40 -6.78
CA ALA A 8 3.51 -9.34 -7.33
C ALA A 8 2.12 -9.31 -6.67
N TRP A 9 1.52 -10.48 -6.40
CA TRP A 9 0.28 -10.58 -5.63
C TRP A 9 0.43 -10.12 -4.18
N LEU A 10 1.61 -10.30 -3.59
CA LEU A 10 1.88 -9.90 -2.21
C LEU A 10 2.12 -8.39 -2.04
N ILE A 11 2.43 -7.64 -3.09
CA ILE A 11 2.74 -6.20 -2.98
C ILE A 11 1.60 -5.40 -2.32
N PRO A 12 0.32 -5.50 -2.71
CA PRO A 12 -0.76 -4.73 -2.10
C PRO A 12 -1.24 -5.27 -0.74
N VAL A 13 -0.88 -6.51 -0.40
CA VAL A 13 -1.41 -7.20 0.79
C VAL A 13 -1.00 -6.53 2.12
N PRO A 14 0.27 -6.16 2.38
CA PRO A 14 0.67 -5.57 3.65
C PRO A 14 -0.07 -4.28 4.00
N PRO A 15 -0.22 -3.26 3.11
CA PRO A 15 -0.94 -2.06 3.45
C PRO A 15 -2.45 -2.30 3.60
N LEU A 16 -3.05 -3.22 2.85
CA LEU A 16 -4.45 -3.62 3.05
C LEU A 16 -4.64 -4.29 4.42
N LEU A 17 -3.75 -5.19 4.80
CA LEU A 17 -3.80 -5.82 6.13
C LEU A 17 -3.58 -4.80 7.25
N SER A 18 -2.69 -3.82 7.06
CA SER A 18 -2.42 -2.80 8.07
C SER A 18 -3.66 -1.94 8.36
N PHE A 19 -4.49 -1.67 7.35
CA PHE A 19 -5.79 -1.00 7.55
C PHE A 19 -6.65 -1.76 8.56
N PHE A 20 -6.85 -3.07 8.37
CA PHE A 20 -7.64 -3.88 9.29
C PHE A 20 -7.00 -3.96 10.68
N ILE A 21 -5.68 -4.13 10.75
CA ILE A 21 -4.95 -4.18 12.02
C ILE A 21 -5.11 -2.87 12.78
N ILE A 22 -4.99 -1.72 12.12
CA ILE A 22 -5.12 -0.42 12.76
C ILE A 22 -6.54 -0.21 13.26
N ILE A 23 -7.57 -0.50 12.48
CA ILE A 23 -8.96 -0.28 12.89
C ILE A 23 -9.38 -1.22 14.01
N LEU A 24 -9.00 -2.49 13.93
CA LEU A 24 -9.50 -3.51 14.87
C LEU A 24 -8.69 -3.56 16.16
N PHE A 25 -7.37 -3.37 16.10
CA PHE A 25 -6.49 -3.64 17.24
C PHE A 25 -5.75 -2.41 17.77
N THR A 26 -5.26 -1.53 16.90
CA THR A 26 -4.35 -0.44 17.30
C THR A 26 -4.99 0.96 17.25
N ASN A 27 -6.30 1.05 17.05
CA ASN A 27 -7.00 2.34 16.94
C ASN A 27 -6.84 3.23 18.20
N GLN A 28 -6.61 2.63 19.37
CA GLN A 28 -6.39 3.36 20.63
C GLN A 28 -4.93 3.81 20.81
N ASP A 29 -3.97 3.09 20.20
CA ASP A 29 -2.55 3.33 20.35
C ASP A 29 -1.97 4.06 19.13
N ARG A 30 -1.79 5.37 19.25
CA ARG A 30 -1.27 6.25 18.19
C ARG A 30 0.12 5.81 17.69
N ARG A 31 0.99 5.39 18.63
CA ARG A 31 2.35 4.94 18.32
C ARG A 31 2.37 3.65 17.51
N LEU A 32 1.55 2.69 17.87
CA LEU A 32 1.44 1.43 17.14
C LEU A 32 0.81 1.64 15.76
N SER A 33 -0.18 2.52 15.63
CA SER A 33 -0.88 2.77 14.38
C SER A 33 0.06 3.26 13.27
N HIS A 34 0.89 4.28 13.53
CA HIS A 34 1.81 4.76 12.50
C HIS A 34 2.97 3.80 12.24
N LEU A 35 3.44 3.05 13.26
CA LEU A 35 4.47 2.02 13.06
C LEU A 35 3.97 0.86 12.21
N VAL A 36 2.73 0.41 12.42
CA VAL A 36 2.09 -0.64 11.61
C VAL A 36 1.93 -0.16 10.16
N ALA A 37 1.42 1.07 9.95
CA ALA A 37 1.29 1.65 8.62
C ALA A 37 2.64 1.77 7.91
N LEU A 38 3.66 2.31 8.59
CA LEU A 38 4.99 2.51 8.04
C LEU A 38 5.68 1.17 7.74
N GLY A 39 5.56 0.21 8.64
CA GLY A 39 6.11 -1.15 8.46
C GLY A 39 5.48 -1.87 7.28
N ALA A 40 4.16 -1.78 7.13
CA ALA A 40 3.42 -2.40 6.05
C ALA A 40 3.79 -1.83 4.68
N ILE A 41 3.83 -0.51 4.54
CA ILE A 41 4.22 0.11 3.26
C ILE A 41 5.70 -0.09 2.97
N GLY A 42 6.55 -0.11 3.99
CA GLY A 42 7.98 -0.45 3.86
C GLY A 42 8.18 -1.87 3.35
N LEU A 43 7.40 -2.82 3.82
CA LEU A 43 7.42 -4.21 3.33
C LEU A 43 6.95 -4.29 1.88
N SER A 44 5.87 -3.58 1.51
CA SER A 44 5.43 -3.48 0.11
C SER A 44 6.48 -2.86 -0.80
N LEU A 45 7.20 -1.84 -0.32
CA LEU A 45 8.31 -1.22 -1.05
C LEU A 45 9.43 -2.22 -1.32
N LEU A 46 9.80 -3.03 -0.33
CA LEU A 46 10.82 -4.08 -0.49
C LEU A 46 10.38 -5.15 -1.51
N PHE A 47 9.12 -5.60 -1.43
CA PHE A 47 8.58 -6.56 -2.40
C PHE A 47 8.56 -5.96 -3.82
N SER A 48 8.12 -4.74 -3.94
CA SER A 48 8.05 -4.02 -5.21
C SER A 48 9.45 -3.85 -5.83
N TRP A 49 10.43 -3.40 -5.07
CA TRP A 49 11.79 -3.24 -5.56
C TRP A 49 12.46 -4.56 -5.93
N THR A 50 12.18 -5.64 -5.22
CA THR A 50 12.66 -6.98 -5.63
C THR A 50 12.11 -7.39 -6.99
N VAL A 51 10.83 -7.11 -7.27
CA VAL A 51 10.23 -7.36 -8.59
C VAL A 51 10.86 -6.47 -9.66
N VAL A 52 11.05 -5.19 -9.38
CA VAL A 52 11.67 -4.21 -10.29
C VAL A 52 13.11 -4.60 -10.65
N PHE A 53 13.96 -4.88 -9.67
CA PHE A 53 15.36 -5.25 -9.92
C PHE A 53 15.47 -6.57 -10.69
N ARG A 54 14.56 -7.49 -10.45
CA ARG A 54 14.52 -8.74 -11.20
C ARG A 54 14.08 -8.53 -12.64
N ALA A 55 13.06 -7.74 -12.87
CA ALA A 55 12.58 -7.38 -14.21
C ALA A 55 13.69 -6.72 -15.03
N LEU A 56 14.45 -5.79 -14.42
CA LEU A 56 15.59 -5.13 -15.07
C LEU A 56 16.75 -6.09 -15.38
N GLY A 57 16.92 -7.15 -14.62
CA GLY A 57 17.95 -8.19 -14.85
C GLY A 57 17.56 -9.24 -15.88
N THR A 58 16.33 -9.25 -16.37
CA THR A 58 15.84 -10.27 -17.32
C THR A 58 15.96 -9.73 -18.75
N HIS A 59 16.75 -10.40 -19.59
CA HIS A 59 16.83 -10.08 -21.02
C HIS A 59 15.47 -10.36 -21.69
N HIS A 60 15.02 -9.46 -22.56
CA HIS A 60 13.75 -9.55 -23.30
C HIS A 60 12.48 -9.46 -22.44
N PHE A 61 12.53 -8.87 -21.23
CA PHE A 61 11.36 -8.68 -20.38
C PHE A 61 10.22 -7.91 -21.08
N ALA A 62 10.56 -6.96 -21.98
CA ALA A 62 9.57 -6.19 -22.73
C ALA A 62 8.76 -7.02 -23.74
N GLU A 63 9.31 -8.15 -24.20
CA GLU A 63 8.63 -9.05 -25.16
C GLU A 63 7.79 -10.13 -24.44
N HIS A 64 8.13 -10.44 -23.19
CA HIS A 64 7.46 -11.46 -22.39
C HIS A 64 7.11 -10.91 -21.00
N PRO A 65 6.01 -10.11 -20.88
CA PRO A 65 5.56 -9.61 -19.58
C PRO A 65 5.10 -10.77 -18.68
N ILE A 66 5.33 -10.62 -17.39
CA ILE A 66 4.88 -11.60 -16.40
C ILE A 66 3.40 -11.34 -16.15
N ALA A 67 2.53 -12.22 -16.64
CA ALA A 67 1.10 -12.17 -16.38
C ALA A 67 0.62 -13.49 -15.78
N VAL A 68 -0.07 -13.39 -14.65
CA VAL A 68 -0.68 -14.55 -13.99
C VAL A 68 -2.11 -14.21 -13.64
N SER A 69 -3.06 -14.97 -14.23
CA SER A 69 -4.47 -14.81 -13.96
C SER A 69 -5.06 -16.09 -13.37
N VAL A 70 -5.99 -15.90 -12.42
CA VAL A 70 -6.77 -16.99 -11.81
C VAL A 70 -8.22 -16.85 -12.26
N ALA A 71 -8.80 -17.97 -12.68
CA ALA A 71 -10.23 -18.02 -13.00
C ALA A 71 -11.04 -17.86 -11.71
N TRP A 72 -11.82 -16.79 -11.62
CA TRP A 72 -12.58 -16.48 -10.41
C TRP A 72 -14.06 -16.85 -10.52
N LEU A 73 -14.71 -16.47 -11.61
CA LEU A 73 -16.15 -16.71 -11.79
C LEU A 73 -16.45 -17.28 -13.19
N PRO A 74 -16.84 -18.56 -13.30
CA PRO A 74 -17.33 -19.10 -14.55
C PRO A 74 -18.78 -18.62 -14.78
N THR A 75 -19.01 -17.94 -15.91
CA THR A 75 -20.33 -17.43 -16.29
C THR A 75 -20.71 -17.98 -17.67
N GLY A 76 -21.22 -19.19 -17.70
CA GLY A 76 -21.58 -19.86 -18.95
C GLY A 76 -20.36 -20.06 -19.87
N ASP A 77 -20.39 -19.46 -21.06
CA ASP A 77 -19.31 -19.57 -22.06
C ASP A 77 -18.13 -18.64 -21.80
N SER A 78 -18.21 -17.74 -20.79
CA SER A 78 -17.17 -16.81 -20.43
C SER A 78 -16.65 -17.05 -19.01
N VAL A 79 -15.34 -16.84 -18.81
CA VAL A 79 -14.70 -16.97 -17.51
C VAL A 79 -14.10 -15.63 -17.13
N PHE A 80 -14.59 -15.03 -16.06
CA PHE A 80 -13.95 -13.85 -15.47
C PHE A 80 -12.65 -14.27 -14.78
N ARG A 81 -11.57 -13.58 -15.14
CA ARG A 81 -10.24 -13.84 -14.58
C ARG A 81 -9.79 -12.62 -13.77
N MET A 82 -9.24 -12.89 -12.61
CA MET A 82 -8.51 -11.90 -11.83
C MET A 82 -7.02 -12.19 -11.97
N GLY A 83 -6.25 -11.21 -12.37
CA GLY A 83 -4.84 -11.41 -12.66
C GLY A 83 -3.96 -10.24 -12.29
N VAL A 84 -2.68 -10.53 -12.20
CA VAL A 84 -1.61 -9.58 -12.00
C VAL A 84 -0.73 -9.59 -13.24
N ALA A 85 -0.49 -8.43 -13.81
CA ALA A 85 0.39 -8.24 -14.94
C ALA A 85 1.52 -7.27 -14.59
N VAL A 86 2.75 -7.69 -14.83
CA VAL A 86 3.94 -6.85 -14.68
C VAL A 86 4.54 -6.67 -16.06
N ASP A 87 4.26 -5.51 -16.64
CA ASP A 87 4.81 -5.03 -17.89
C ASP A 87 5.89 -3.95 -17.65
N PRO A 88 6.61 -3.46 -18.65
CA PRO A 88 7.60 -2.40 -18.48
C PRO A 88 7.05 -1.12 -17.85
N LEU A 89 5.78 -0.76 -18.12
CA LEU A 89 5.13 0.39 -17.52
C LEU A 89 4.85 0.15 -16.04
N THR A 90 4.34 -1.04 -15.71
CA THR A 90 4.12 -1.47 -14.31
C THR A 90 5.41 -1.45 -13.51
N VAL A 91 6.55 -1.87 -14.10
CA VAL A 91 7.86 -1.82 -13.42
C VAL A 91 8.24 -0.40 -13.02
N VAL A 92 8.04 0.58 -13.91
CA VAL A 92 8.29 2.00 -13.60
C VAL A 92 7.36 2.47 -12.47
N MET A 93 6.08 2.14 -12.54
CA MET A 93 5.11 2.49 -11.50
C MET A 93 5.43 1.83 -10.16
N LEU A 94 5.83 0.57 -10.16
CA LEU A 94 6.24 -0.17 -8.95
C LEU A 94 7.51 0.37 -8.31
N PHE A 95 8.35 1.09 -9.04
CA PHE A 95 9.48 1.79 -8.46
C PHE A 95 9.05 3.05 -7.69
N PHE A 96 8.21 3.90 -8.32
CA PHE A 96 7.89 5.22 -7.78
C PHE A 96 6.71 5.21 -6.81
N VAL A 97 5.63 4.47 -7.08
CA VAL A 97 4.39 4.54 -6.29
C VAL A 97 4.59 4.08 -4.84
N PRO A 98 5.18 2.90 -4.54
CA PRO A 98 5.37 2.51 -3.15
C PRO A 98 6.40 3.38 -2.43
N LEU A 99 7.39 3.92 -3.15
CA LEU A 99 8.34 4.88 -2.59
C LEU A 99 7.64 6.18 -2.18
N ALA A 100 6.80 6.74 -3.06
CA ALA A 100 6.03 7.94 -2.75
C ALA A 100 5.07 7.71 -1.57
N CYS A 101 4.35 6.59 -1.56
CA CYS A 101 3.48 6.22 -0.44
C CYS A 101 4.25 6.10 0.89
N PHE A 102 5.43 5.48 0.87
CA PHE A 102 6.29 5.37 2.05
C PHE A 102 6.72 6.74 2.58
N LEU A 103 7.17 7.63 1.69
CA LEU A 103 7.59 8.99 2.06
C LEU A 103 6.41 9.83 2.59
N ILE A 104 5.23 9.68 2.00
CA ILE A 104 4.00 10.36 2.44
C ILE A 104 3.63 9.90 3.85
N ILE A 105 3.60 8.59 4.11
CA ILE A 105 3.29 8.04 5.43
C ILE A 105 4.34 8.48 6.45
N LEU A 106 5.62 8.44 6.10
CA LEU A 106 6.70 8.89 6.95
C LEU A 106 6.57 10.38 7.32
N TYR A 107 6.34 11.24 6.32
CA TYR A 107 6.12 12.66 6.53
C TYR A 107 4.89 12.96 7.38
N SER A 108 3.81 12.20 7.18
CA SER A 108 2.53 12.38 7.88
C SER A 108 2.64 12.20 9.38
N VAL A 109 3.61 11.41 9.87
CA VAL A 109 3.87 11.26 11.32
C VAL A 109 4.26 12.61 11.93
N GLY A 110 5.15 13.35 11.29
CA GLY A 110 5.58 14.69 11.75
C GLY A 110 4.52 15.76 11.50
N TYR A 111 3.83 15.68 10.36
CA TYR A 111 2.75 16.61 9.99
C TYR A 111 1.58 16.55 10.98
N SER A 112 1.18 15.37 11.42
CA SER A 112 0.11 15.17 12.40
C SER A 112 0.51 15.51 13.86
N ASN A 113 1.57 16.25 14.04
CA ASN A 113 2.05 16.75 15.35
C ASN A 113 2.34 15.65 16.39
N TYR A 114 2.68 14.45 15.96
CA TYR A 114 3.03 13.38 16.88
C TYR A 114 4.20 13.77 17.79
N GLY A 115 4.02 13.57 19.10
CA GLY A 115 5.05 13.91 20.11
C GLY A 115 5.10 15.38 20.53
N LYS A 116 4.28 16.27 19.95
CA LYS A 116 4.18 17.65 20.43
C LYS A 116 3.19 17.75 21.61
N PRO A 117 3.50 18.56 22.63
CA PRO A 117 2.58 18.76 23.74
C PRO A 117 1.30 19.50 23.28
N LEU A 118 0.18 19.20 23.93
CA LEU A 118 -1.06 19.96 23.76
C LEU A 118 -0.85 21.39 24.28
N ASP A 119 -1.20 22.40 23.50
CA ASP A 119 -1.27 23.77 23.99
C ASP A 119 -2.61 23.97 24.73
N GLN A 120 -2.55 24.67 25.88
CA GLN A 120 -3.74 25.05 26.65
C GLN A 120 -4.67 26.03 25.90
N ARG A 121 -4.22 26.58 24.77
CA ARG A 121 -4.98 27.50 23.92
C ARG A 121 -5.84 26.79 22.87
N ASP A 122 -5.67 25.46 22.71
CA ASP A 122 -6.47 24.69 21.75
C ASP A 122 -7.91 24.53 22.27
N LEU A 123 -8.84 25.16 21.56
CA LEU A 123 -10.26 25.09 21.88
C LEU A 123 -10.82 23.68 21.58
N PRO A 124 -11.69 23.12 22.44
CA PRO A 124 -12.35 21.86 22.17
C PRO A 124 -13.12 21.91 20.84
N GLY A 125 -12.80 21.00 19.93
CA GLY A 125 -13.49 20.86 18.63
C GLY A 125 -12.84 21.60 17.45
N SER A 126 -11.80 22.41 17.67
CA SER A 126 -10.96 22.92 16.56
C SER A 126 -9.75 22.01 16.32
N PRO A 127 -9.19 22.02 15.08
CA PRO A 127 -7.96 21.30 14.81
C PRO A 127 -6.85 21.85 15.73
N PRO A 128 -6.15 21.00 16.49
CA PRO A 128 -5.14 21.45 17.42
C PRO A 128 -3.96 22.07 16.67
N HIS A 129 -3.63 23.31 17.00
CA HIS A 129 -2.40 23.97 16.51
C HIS A 129 -1.14 23.32 17.11
N HIS A 130 -1.28 22.78 18.33
CA HIS A 130 -0.23 22.10 19.06
C HIS A 130 -0.82 20.84 19.70
N GLY A 131 -0.43 19.67 19.26
CA GLY A 131 -0.91 18.38 19.75
C GLY A 131 -1.27 17.42 18.63
N VAL A 132 -1.46 16.17 19.01
CA VAL A 132 -1.78 15.12 18.04
C VAL A 132 -3.27 15.19 17.65
N GLU A 133 -3.54 15.15 16.36
CA GLU A 133 -4.92 15.18 15.86
C GLU A 133 -5.78 14.08 16.46
N PRO A 134 -7.06 14.37 16.79
CA PRO A 134 -7.95 13.43 17.48
C PRO A 134 -8.21 12.14 16.68
N MET A 135 -8.14 12.19 15.35
CA MET A 135 -8.35 11.04 14.45
C MET A 135 -7.05 10.42 13.92
N TYR A 136 -5.94 10.61 14.60
CA TYR A 136 -4.61 10.18 14.17
C TYR A 136 -4.55 8.74 13.67
N SER A 137 -5.00 7.77 14.45
CA SER A 137 -4.96 6.36 14.09
C SER A 137 -5.82 6.03 12.86
N ARG A 138 -7.00 6.65 12.78
CA ARG A 138 -7.90 6.48 11.62
C ARG A 138 -7.30 7.07 10.34
N PHE A 139 -6.62 8.20 10.44
CA PHE A 139 -5.91 8.80 9.31
C PHE A 139 -4.88 7.81 8.73
N PHE A 140 -4.05 7.21 9.56
CA PHE A 140 -3.06 6.22 9.10
C PHE A 140 -3.71 4.95 8.55
N ALA A 141 -4.85 4.52 9.11
CA ALA A 141 -5.62 3.40 8.56
C ALA A 141 -6.09 3.69 7.14
N PHE A 142 -6.78 4.80 6.92
CA PHE A 142 -7.26 5.17 5.58
C PHE A 142 -6.13 5.44 4.59
N LEU A 143 -5.02 6.01 5.05
CA LEU A 143 -3.85 6.22 4.21
C LEU A 143 -3.22 4.88 3.77
N SER A 144 -3.21 3.88 4.65
CA SER A 144 -2.78 2.52 4.32
C SER A 144 -3.73 1.82 3.34
N LEU A 145 -5.05 1.99 3.52
CA LEU A 145 -6.05 1.48 2.59
C LEU A 145 -5.87 2.08 1.19
N PHE A 146 -5.69 3.39 1.13
CA PHE A 146 -5.44 4.10 -0.13
C PHE A 146 -4.16 3.59 -0.82
N ALA A 147 -3.06 3.47 -0.08
CA ALA A 147 -1.81 2.94 -0.61
C ALA A 147 -1.97 1.51 -1.13
N GLY A 148 -2.68 0.65 -0.39
CA GLY A 148 -2.98 -0.71 -0.80
C GLY A 148 -3.82 -0.79 -2.08
N ALA A 149 -4.87 0.03 -2.18
CA ALA A 149 -5.71 0.12 -3.37
C ALA A 149 -4.92 0.64 -4.59
N MET A 150 -4.05 1.66 -4.41
CA MET A 150 -3.17 2.14 -5.48
C MET A 150 -2.20 1.07 -5.97
N LEU A 151 -1.58 0.34 -5.05
CA LEU A 151 -0.67 -0.75 -5.41
C LEU A 151 -1.40 -1.90 -6.10
N LEU A 152 -2.61 -2.23 -5.66
CA LEU A 152 -3.45 -3.23 -6.31
C LEU A 152 -3.77 -2.81 -7.75
N LEU A 153 -4.21 -1.56 -7.95
CA LEU A 153 -4.49 -1.02 -9.28
C LEU A 153 -3.26 -1.03 -10.19
N THR A 154 -2.06 -0.78 -9.63
CA THR A 154 -0.81 -0.76 -10.39
C THR A 154 -0.45 -2.13 -10.95
N VAL A 155 -0.72 -3.21 -10.22
CA VAL A 155 -0.40 -4.59 -10.64
C VAL A 155 -1.56 -5.30 -11.30
N ALA A 156 -2.76 -4.74 -11.32
CA ALA A 156 -3.96 -5.36 -11.86
C ALA A 156 -3.84 -5.63 -13.37
N ASP A 157 -4.17 -6.84 -13.80
CA ASP A 157 -4.24 -7.25 -15.20
C ASP A 157 -5.47 -6.69 -15.91
N ASN A 158 -6.55 -6.47 -15.16
CA ASN A 158 -7.81 -5.97 -15.68
C ASN A 158 -8.57 -5.14 -14.62
N LEU A 159 -9.63 -4.43 -15.06
CA LEU A 159 -10.45 -3.56 -14.21
C LEU A 159 -11.37 -4.32 -13.23
N LEU A 160 -11.35 -5.64 -13.22
CA LEU A 160 -12.15 -6.47 -12.32
C LEU A 160 -11.43 -6.84 -11.02
N LEU A 161 -10.13 -6.56 -10.92
CA LEU A 161 -9.32 -6.71 -9.72
C LEU A 161 -9.41 -5.45 -8.90
#